data_2c4c0ebfdcd8d5e3bce38c99951f0b57
#
_entry.id   2c4c0ebfdcd8d5e3bce38c99951f0b57
#
_cell.length_a   1.000
_cell.length_b   1.000
_cell.length_c   1.000
_cell.angle_alpha   90.00
_cell.angle_beta   90.00
_cell.angle_gamma   90.00
#
_symmetry.space_group_name_H-M   'P 1'
#
loop_
_entity.id
_entity.type
_entity.pdbx_description
1 polymer ?
#
loop_
_entity_poly.entity_id
_entity_poly.type
_entity_poly.pdbx_seq_one_letter_code
_entity_poly.pdbx_strand_id
1 'polypeptide(L)'
;MTALVKPDNSAHWYTEDGEPRHTRKNGKPTTLKDARVEGLYPSVTSILNIVSKPALESWKIEQGILSALSLDRNKDESIDGFAKRVVDNMKEMASAAPNFGTRVHHVLEQYNLSAAEPDEDDELYGWFKEYKFWFDQHITKVYEAETVLVNNQHGYAGTVDLVADHVQWGRCVIDFKTQGVKRKARFYDTWVQQLAAYQKCVEGDPGC
;
A
#
# COMPACT_ATOMS: atom_id res chain seq x y z
N MET A 1 -19.09 0.21 14.40
CA MET A 1 -17.88 -0.62 14.47
C MET A 1 -17.59 -1.12 13.06
N THR A 2 -16.73 -0.43 12.34
CA THR A 2 -16.33 -0.81 10.99
C THR A 2 -15.30 -1.94 11.12
N ALA A 3 -15.58 -3.09 10.52
CA ALA A 3 -14.66 -4.23 10.55
C ALA A 3 -13.37 -3.82 9.82
N LEU A 4 -12.26 -3.77 10.54
CA LEU A 4 -10.93 -3.58 9.97
C LEU A 4 -10.66 -4.73 8.99
N VAL A 5 -10.62 -4.40 7.70
CA VAL A 5 -10.21 -5.34 6.67
C VAL A 5 -8.76 -5.71 6.91
N LYS A 6 -8.47 -6.98 7.16
CA LYS A 6 -7.08 -7.48 7.26
C LYS A 6 -6.36 -7.14 5.95
N PRO A 7 -5.14 -6.56 6.01
CA PRO A 7 -4.36 -6.38 4.80
C PRO A 7 -4.17 -7.75 4.13
N ASP A 8 -4.75 -7.90 2.96
CA ASP A 8 -4.66 -9.13 2.20
C ASP A 8 -3.28 -9.18 1.54
N ASN A 9 -2.46 -10.16 1.92
CA ASN A 9 -1.19 -10.45 1.26
C ASN A 9 -1.37 -11.17 -0.09
N SER A 10 -2.60 -11.22 -0.61
CA SER A 10 -2.89 -11.78 -1.92
C SER A 10 -2.39 -10.85 -3.03
N ALA A 11 -1.99 -11.42 -4.14
CA ALA A 11 -1.68 -10.64 -5.35
C ALA A 11 -2.95 -9.93 -5.82
N HIS A 12 -2.85 -8.64 -6.11
CA HIS A 12 -3.95 -7.85 -6.63
C HIS A 12 -4.06 -8.05 -8.14
N TRP A 13 -5.29 -8.28 -8.62
CA TRP A 13 -5.61 -8.57 -10.01
C TRP A 13 -6.69 -7.63 -10.52
N TYR A 14 -6.62 -7.26 -11.80
CA TYR A 14 -7.55 -6.36 -12.45
C TYR A 14 -7.93 -6.89 -13.83
N THR A 15 -9.11 -6.52 -14.32
CA THR A 15 -9.48 -6.73 -15.72
C THR A 15 -8.76 -5.70 -16.61
N GLU A 16 -8.84 -5.86 -17.92
CA GLU A 16 -8.35 -4.89 -18.90
C GLU A 16 -9.07 -3.52 -18.82
N ASP A 17 -10.29 -3.50 -18.27
CA ASP A 17 -11.08 -2.28 -18.03
C ASP A 17 -10.82 -1.66 -16.63
N GLY A 18 -9.89 -2.24 -15.85
CA GLY A 18 -9.52 -1.73 -14.52
C GLY A 18 -10.39 -2.22 -13.36
N GLU A 19 -11.34 -3.14 -13.60
CA GLU A 19 -12.16 -3.69 -12.53
C GLU A 19 -11.34 -4.58 -11.60
N PRO A 20 -11.36 -4.35 -10.26
CA PRO A 20 -10.62 -5.18 -9.33
C PRO A 20 -11.21 -6.61 -9.25
N ARG A 21 -10.32 -7.60 -9.30
CA ARG A 21 -10.63 -9.05 -9.20
C ARG A 21 -9.75 -9.72 -8.15
N HIS A 22 -9.57 -9.06 -7.00
CA HIS A 22 -8.71 -9.55 -5.92
C HIS A 22 -9.25 -10.80 -5.24
N THR A 23 -10.59 -10.94 -5.23
CA THR A 23 -11.29 -12.08 -4.62
C THR A 23 -12.22 -12.74 -5.61
N ARG A 24 -12.35 -14.07 -5.51
CA ARG A 24 -13.32 -14.88 -6.25
C ARG A 24 -14.73 -14.72 -5.67
N LYS A 25 -15.75 -15.14 -6.41
CA LYS A 25 -17.16 -15.11 -5.98
C LYS A 25 -17.41 -15.82 -4.64
N ASN A 26 -16.56 -16.77 -4.25
CA ASN A 26 -16.65 -17.50 -2.98
C ASN A 26 -15.88 -16.82 -1.83
N GLY A 27 -15.43 -15.56 -2.00
CA GLY A 27 -14.69 -14.79 -1.01
C GLY A 27 -13.23 -15.20 -0.80
N LYS A 28 -12.73 -16.19 -1.53
CA LYS A 28 -11.30 -16.59 -1.46
C LYS A 28 -10.45 -15.70 -2.39
N PRO A 29 -9.16 -15.47 -2.07
CA PRO A 29 -8.27 -14.73 -2.94
C PRO A 29 -8.21 -15.31 -4.35
N THR A 30 -8.13 -14.45 -5.36
CA THR A 30 -7.87 -14.83 -6.75
C THR A 30 -6.43 -15.36 -6.87
N THR A 31 -6.30 -16.55 -7.41
CA THR A 31 -4.99 -17.19 -7.60
C THR A 31 -4.40 -16.85 -8.98
N LEU A 32 -3.10 -17.07 -9.16
CA LEU A 32 -2.46 -16.95 -10.47
C LEU A 32 -3.13 -17.85 -11.55
N LYS A 33 -3.65 -19.01 -11.15
CA LYS A 33 -4.37 -19.90 -12.07
C LYS A 33 -5.68 -19.25 -12.52
N ASP A 34 -6.44 -18.68 -11.59
CA ASP A 34 -7.69 -17.97 -11.92
C ASP A 34 -7.40 -16.78 -12.84
N ALA A 35 -6.38 -15.98 -12.49
CA ALA A 35 -5.98 -14.82 -13.28
C ALA A 35 -5.59 -15.18 -14.73
N ARG A 36 -4.86 -16.29 -14.92
CA ARG A 36 -4.51 -16.77 -16.27
C ARG A 36 -5.73 -17.23 -17.08
N VAL A 37 -6.73 -17.81 -16.41
CA VAL A 37 -7.96 -18.25 -17.07
C VAL A 37 -8.83 -17.07 -17.47
N GLU A 38 -8.90 -16.04 -16.62
CA GLU A 38 -9.72 -14.86 -16.80
C GLU A 38 -9.00 -13.72 -17.58
N GLY A 39 -7.72 -13.88 -17.91
CA GLY A 39 -6.94 -12.85 -18.63
C GLY A 39 -6.68 -11.61 -17.77
N LEU A 40 -6.55 -11.77 -16.43
CA LEU A 40 -6.38 -10.64 -15.53
C LEU A 40 -4.94 -10.11 -15.52
N TYR A 41 -4.82 -8.80 -15.33
CA TYR A 41 -3.55 -8.11 -15.18
C TYR A 41 -3.12 -8.06 -13.70
N PRO A 42 -1.84 -8.32 -13.41
CA PRO A 42 -1.29 -8.16 -12.06
C PRO A 42 -1.16 -6.68 -11.71
N SER A 43 -1.26 -6.35 -10.42
CA SER A 43 -0.90 -5.02 -9.96
C SER A 43 0.60 -4.75 -10.09
N VAL A 44 0.96 -3.48 -10.27
CA VAL A 44 2.36 -3.01 -10.25
C VAL A 44 3.06 -3.51 -8.98
N THR A 45 2.42 -3.38 -7.82
CA THR A 45 2.99 -3.83 -6.53
C THR A 45 3.17 -5.35 -6.47
N SER A 46 2.28 -6.14 -7.08
CA SER A 46 2.43 -7.61 -7.20
C SER A 46 3.66 -7.97 -8.05
N ILE A 47 3.88 -7.26 -9.15
CA ILE A 47 5.07 -7.44 -10.00
C ILE A 47 6.34 -7.08 -9.22
N LEU A 48 6.37 -5.93 -8.56
CA LEU A 48 7.53 -5.47 -7.78
C LEU A 48 7.82 -6.35 -6.56
N ASN A 49 6.84 -7.11 -6.07
CA ASN A 49 7.03 -8.07 -4.97
C ASN A 49 7.85 -9.31 -5.37
N ILE A 50 8.09 -9.52 -6.68
CA ILE A 50 9.00 -10.59 -7.17
C ILE A 50 10.45 -10.23 -6.85
N VAL A 51 10.76 -8.93 -6.75
CA VAL A 51 12.10 -8.46 -6.40
C VAL A 51 12.39 -8.73 -4.93
N SER A 52 13.53 -9.32 -4.65
CA SER A 52 13.99 -9.57 -3.28
C SER A 52 14.07 -8.28 -2.46
N LYS A 53 13.61 -8.35 -1.21
CA LYS A 53 13.61 -7.24 -0.25
C LYS A 53 14.46 -7.59 0.99
N PRO A 54 15.80 -7.67 0.88
CA PRO A 54 16.66 -8.14 1.97
C PRO A 54 16.48 -7.36 3.28
N ALA A 55 16.27 -6.06 3.19
CA ALA A 55 16.04 -5.20 4.36
C ALA A 55 14.73 -5.57 5.09
N LEU A 56 13.67 -5.92 4.35
CA LEU A 56 12.40 -6.36 4.93
C LEU A 56 12.55 -7.74 5.59
N GLU A 57 13.27 -8.65 4.96
CA GLU A 57 13.50 -9.97 5.54
C GLU A 57 14.36 -9.89 6.81
N SER A 58 15.43 -9.08 6.81
CA SER A 58 16.23 -8.82 8.01
C SER A 58 15.39 -8.20 9.12
N TRP A 59 14.52 -7.24 8.80
CA TRP A 59 13.61 -6.63 9.77
C TRP A 59 12.62 -7.65 10.36
N LYS A 60 12.04 -8.53 9.53
CA LYS A 60 11.14 -9.59 10.01
C LYS A 60 11.83 -10.54 10.99
N ILE A 61 13.08 -10.92 10.69
CA ILE A 61 13.89 -11.76 11.59
C ILE A 61 14.13 -11.03 12.91
N GLU A 62 14.50 -9.74 12.88
CA GLU A 62 14.71 -8.92 14.06
C GLU A 62 13.43 -8.82 14.90
N GLN A 63 12.27 -8.59 14.29
CA GLN A 63 10.98 -8.56 15.00
C GLN A 63 10.65 -9.91 15.65
N GLY A 64 10.95 -11.04 14.98
CA GLY A 64 10.79 -12.38 15.54
C GLY A 64 11.66 -12.59 16.79
N ILE A 65 12.92 -12.16 16.74
CA ILE A 65 13.84 -12.23 17.88
C ILE A 65 13.35 -11.35 19.04
N LEU A 66 12.96 -10.09 18.75
CA LEU A 66 12.44 -9.17 19.78
C LEU A 66 11.17 -9.72 20.43
N SER A 67 10.25 -10.29 19.64
CA SER A 67 9.04 -10.95 20.15
C SER A 67 9.39 -12.14 21.06
N ALA A 68 10.36 -12.98 20.67
CA ALA A 68 10.80 -14.10 21.49
C ALA A 68 11.44 -13.67 22.81
N LEU A 69 12.14 -12.53 22.82
CA LEU A 69 12.76 -11.98 24.04
C LEU A 69 11.76 -11.27 24.95
N SER A 70 10.61 -10.83 24.42
CA SER A 70 9.56 -10.13 25.19
C SER A 70 8.52 -11.06 25.81
N LEU A 71 8.49 -12.34 25.41
CA LEU A 71 7.51 -13.32 25.86
C LEU A 71 8.14 -14.36 26.79
N ASP A 72 7.57 -14.52 27.97
CA ASP A 72 7.93 -15.64 28.84
C ASP A 72 7.32 -16.95 28.32
N ARG A 73 8.12 -18.01 28.33
CA ARG A 73 7.62 -19.35 28.01
C ARG A 73 6.81 -19.90 29.17
N ASN A 74 5.59 -20.36 28.93
CA ASN A 74 4.76 -21.00 29.94
C ASN A 74 5.37 -22.33 30.40
N LYS A 75 5.18 -22.68 31.68
CA LYS A 75 5.86 -23.80 32.34
C LYS A 75 5.68 -25.15 31.61
N ASP A 76 4.47 -25.40 31.06
CA ASP A 76 4.12 -26.66 30.40
C ASP A 76 3.97 -26.49 28.87
N GLU A 77 4.44 -25.38 28.31
CA GLU A 77 4.34 -25.08 26.89
C GLU A 77 5.43 -25.84 26.12
N SER A 78 5.05 -26.52 25.01
CA SER A 78 6.03 -27.09 24.09
C SER A 78 6.84 -26.00 23.39
N ILE A 79 8.01 -26.35 22.87
CA ILE A 79 8.84 -25.43 22.06
C ILE A 79 8.06 -24.95 20.85
N ASP A 80 7.33 -25.83 20.17
CA ASP A 80 6.53 -25.49 18.98
C ASP A 80 5.35 -24.57 19.34
N GLY A 81 4.71 -24.77 20.51
CA GLY A 81 3.67 -23.90 21.03
C GLY A 81 4.19 -22.50 21.29
N PHE A 82 5.34 -22.39 21.97
CA PHE A 82 6.01 -21.12 22.21
C PHE A 82 6.41 -20.42 20.90
N ALA A 83 7.03 -21.15 19.96
CA ALA A 83 7.41 -20.61 18.65
C ALA A 83 6.20 -20.05 17.89
N LYS A 84 5.06 -20.77 17.90
CA LYS A 84 3.82 -20.29 17.28
C LYS A 84 3.34 -18.99 17.93
N ARG A 85 3.34 -18.90 19.26
CA ARG A 85 2.93 -17.70 20.00
C ARG A 85 3.84 -16.51 19.73
N VAL A 86 5.16 -16.74 19.60
CA VAL A 86 6.14 -15.72 19.17
C VAL A 86 5.80 -15.20 17.76
N VAL A 87 5.52 -16.08 16.80
CA VAL A 87 5.16 -15.69 15.45
C VAL A 87 3.85 -14.93 15.41
N ASP A 88 2.85 -15.33 16.19
CA ASP A 88 1.55 -14.66 16.24
C ASP A 88 1.68 -13.25 16.87
N ASN A 89 2.46 -13.10 17.94
CA ASN A 89 2.78 -11.80 18.57
C ASN A 89 3.56 -10.89 17.58
N MET A 90 4.56 -11.43 16.88
CA MET A 90 5.28 -10.70 15.86
C MET A 90 4.34 -10.16 14.77
N LYS A 91 3.37 -10.97 14.30
CA LYS A 91 2.38 -10.55 13.30
C LYS A 91 1.46 -9.46 13.83
N GLU A 92 1.02 -9.58 15.09
CA GLU A 92 0.18 -8.57 15.74
C GLU A 92 0.91 -7.23 15.84
N MET A 93 2.14 -7.22 16.34
CA MET A 93 2.98 -6.02 16.38
C MET A 93 3.25 -5.44 14.99
N ALA A 94 3.52 -6.28 13.99
CA ALA A 94 3.77 -5.86 12.62
C ALA A 94 2.52 -5.32 11.90
N SER A 95 1.31 -5.65 12.36
CA SER A 95 0.07 -5.18 11.74
C SER A 95 -0.30 -3.73 12.08
N ALA A 96 0.29 -3.17 13.11
CA ALA A 96 -0.03 -1.80 13.54
C ALA A 96 0.37 -0.73 12.51
N ALA A 97 1.56 -0.84 11.90
CA ALA A 97 2.05 0.11 10.93
C ALA A 97 1.24 0.11 9.59
N PRO A 98 0.90 -1.04 8.99
CA PRO A 98 -0.02 -1.07 7.85
C PRO A 98 -1.38 -0.47 8.15
N ASN A 99 -1.96 -0.72 9.33
CA ASN A 99 -3.24 -0.15 9.72
C ASN A 99 -3.18 1.39 9.81
N PHE A 100 -2.10 1.93 10.38
CA PHE A 100 -1.87 3.37 10.39
C PHE A 100 -1.75 3.94 8.98
N GLY A 101 -0.96 3.30 8.10
CA GLY A 101 -0.83 3.69 6.70
C GLY A 101 -2.16 3.73 5.98
N THR A 102 -2.99 2.70 6.10
CA THR A 102 -4.33 2.63 5.50
C THR A 102 -5.23 3.77 5.98
N ARG A 103 -5.18 4.12 7.28
CA ARG A 103 -5.97 5.23 7.82
C ARG A 103 -5.49 6.59 7.27
N VAL A 104 -4.18 6.79 7.15
CA VAL A 104 -3.62 7.99 6.52
C VAL A 104 -4.09 8.11 5.08
N HIS A 105 -3.93 7.06 4.27
CA HIS A 105 -4.38 7.08 2.87
C HIS A 105 -5.87 7.40 2.77
N HIS A 106 -6.72 6.82 3.62
CA HIS A 106 -8.15 7.10 3.62
C HIS A 106 -8.47 8.59 3.92
N VAL A 107 -7.79 9.20 4.89
CA VAL A 107 -7.97 10.63 5.19
C VAL A 107 -7.54 11.50 4.01
N LEU A 108 -6.41 11.19 3.37
CA LEU A 108 -5.92 11.92 2.20
C LEU A 108 -6.85 11.74 1.00
N GLU A 109 -7.36 10.54 0.76
CA GLU A 109 -8.35 10.24 -0.27
C GLU A 109 -9.60 11.11 -0.11
N GLN A 110 -10.19 11.13 1.10
CA GLN A 110 -11.39 11.92 1.37
C GLN A 110 -11.17 13.41 1.10
N TYR A 111 -10.02 13.93 1.49
CA TYR A 111 -9.67 15.32 1.22
C TYR A 111 -9.47 15.57 -0.29
N ASN A 112 -8.75 14.72 -0.99
CA ASN A 112 -8.47 14.86 -2.42
C ASN A 112 -9.73 14.77 -3.29
N LEU A 113 -10.71 13.95 -2.88
CA LEU A 113 -11.96 13.75 -3.63
C LEU A 113 -13.02 14.80 -3.31
N SER A 114 -13.12 15.26 -2.08
CA SER A 114 -14.26 16.07 -1.60
C SER A 114 -13.91 17.23 -0.71
N ALA A 115 -12.63 17.51 -0.49
CA ALA A 115 -12.13 18.46 0.49
C ALA A 115 -12.63 18.20 1.93
N ALA A 116 -12.98 16.94 2.25
CA ALA A 116 -13.38 16.58 3.60
C ALA A 116 -12.15 16.51 4.51
N GLU A 117 -12.21 17.23 5.61
CA GLU A 117 -11.17 17.25 6.63
C GLU A 117 -11.53 16.31 7.79
N PRO A 118 -10.55 15.64 8.42
CA PRO A 118 -10.81 14.86 9.62
C PRO A 118 -11.17 15.79 10.80
N ASP A 119 -11.83 15.24 11.81
CA ASP A 119 -12.14 15.96 13.04
C ASP A 119 -10.85 16.41 13.74
N GLU A 120 -10.88 17.57 14.40
CA GLU A 120 -9.71 18.16 15.06
C GLU A 120 -9.15 17.30 16.21
N ASP A 121 -9.97 16.44 16.80
CA ASP A 121 -9.62 15.48 17.84
C ASP A 121 -9.16 14.12 17.30
N ASP A 122 -9.19 13.90 15.97
CA ASP A 122 -8.61 12.70 15.36
C ASP A 122 -7.08 12.70 15.52
N GLU A 123 -6.53 11.57 15.87
CA GLU A 123 -5.06 11.38 16.03
C GLU A 123 -4.28 11.71 14.75
N LEU A 124 -4.92 11.66 13.57
CA LEU A 124 -4.32 11.97 12.28
C LEU A 124 -4.41 13.45 11.91
N TYR A 125 -5.15 14.28 12.66
CA TYR A 125 -5.37 15.68 12.31
C TYR A 125 -4.06 16.48 12.19
N GLY A 126 -3.08 16.20 13.08
CA GLY A 126 -1.76 16.82 12.98
C GLY A 126 -1.03 16.49 11.67
N TRP A 127 -1.08 15.22 11.24
CA TRP A 127 -0.52 14.77 9.96
C TRP A 127 -1.25 15.34 8.76
N PHE A 128 -2.57 15.39 8.86
CA PHE A 128 -3.43 15.98 7.83
C PHE A 128 -3.13 17.46 7.60
N LYS A 129 -2.91 18.26 8.64
CA LYS A 129 -2.55 19.67 8.50
C LYS A 129 -1.25 19.88 7.72
N GLU A 130 -0.24 19.07 7.97
CA GLU A 130 1.02 19.11 7.23
C GLU A 130 0.82 18.73 5.76
N TYR A 131 0.01 17.71 5.50
CA TYR A 131 -0.39 17.34 4.15
C TYR A 131 -1.13 18.47 3.44
N LYS A 132 -2.15 19.05 4.06
CA LYS A 132 -2.94 20.16 3.52
C LYS A 132 -2.06 21.36 3.21
N PHE A 133 -1.14 21.71 4.12
CA PHE A 133 -0.20 22.81 3.91
C PHE A 133 0.69 22.56 2.68
N TRP A 134 1.21 21.33 2.52
CA TRP A 134 1.94 20.95 1.33
C TRP A 134 1.07 20.98 0.08
N PHE A 135 -0.13 20.43 0.15
CA PHE A 135 -1.08 20.35 -0.96
C PHE A 135 -1.44 21.72 -1.51
N ASP A 136 -1.81 22.67 -0.63
CA ASP A 136 -2.21 24.02 -1.01
C ASP A 136 -1.08 24.82 -1.70
N GLN A 137 0.19 24.46 -1.46
CA GLN A 137 1.34 25.12 -2.08
C GLN A 137 1.78 24.47 -3.39
N HIS A 138 1.51 23.19 -3.59
CA HIS A 138 2.11 22.43 -4.68
C HIS A 138 1.11 21.90 -5.69
N ILE A 139 -0.15 21.73 -5.33
CA ILE A 139 -1.17 21.15 -6.21
C ILE A 139 -2.11 22.26 -6.70
N THR A 140 -2.20 22.38 -8.02
CA THR A 140 -3.08 23.39 -8.66
C THR A 140 -4.37 22.79 -9.17
N LYS A 141 -4.37 21.49 -9.48
CA LYS A 141 -5.55 20.78 -9.97
C LYS A 141 -5.43 19.30 -9.68
N VAL A 142 -6.49 18.72 -9.12
CA VAL A 142 -6.66 17.27 -8.99
C VAL A 142 -7.45 16.76 -10.20
N TYR A 143 -7.01 15.67 -10.79
CA TYR A 143 -7.72 14.96 -11.86
C TYR A 143 -8.41 13.73 -11.30
N GLU A 144 -7.69 12.91 -10.55
CA GLU A 144 -8.16 11.65 -10.03
C GLU A 144 -7.46 11.32 -8.70
N ALA A 145 -8.16 10.67 -7.79
CA ALA A 145 -7.61 10.13 -6.55
C ALA A 145 -8.13 8.71 -6.32
N GLU A 146 -7.27 7.82 -5.75
CA GLU A 146 -7.57 6.40 -5.52
C GLU A 146 -8.15 5.70 -6.76
N THR A 147 -7.61 6.03 -7.94
CA THR A 147 -8.12 5.51 -9.20
C THR A 147 -7.26 4.35 -9.72
N VAL A 148 -7.91 3.43 -10.42
CA VAL A 148 -7.22 2.31 -11.07
C VAL A 148 -6.70 2.76 -12.43
N LEU A 149 -5.39 2.72 -12.59
CA LEU A 149 -4.72 2.91 -13.87
C LEU A 149 -4.42 1.56 -14.52
N VAL A 150 -4.64 1.46 -15.83
CA VAL A 150 -4.38 0.24 -16.59
C VAL A 150 -3.44 0.53 -17.75
N ASN A 151 -2.44 -0.32 -17.91
CA ASN A 151 -1.60 -0.33 -19.10
C ASN A 151 -1.87 -1.61 -19.92
N ASN A 152 -2.73 -1.50 -20.93
CA ASN A 152 -3.12 -2.63 -21.76
C ASN A 152 -1.98 -3.12 -22.66
N GLN A 153 -1.03 -2.26 -23.02
CA GLN A 153 0.11 -2.64 -23.86
C GLN A 153 1.04 -3.59 -23.11
N HIS A 154 1.28 -3.35 -21.82
CA HIS A 154 2.20 -4.16 -21.00
C HIS A 154 1.47 -5.13 -20.07
N GLY A 155 0.13 -5.10 -20.02
CA GLY A 155 -0.68 -6.03 -19.23
C GLY A 155 -0.49 -5.91 -17.72
N TYR A 156 -0.51 -4.68 -17.19
CA TYR A 156 -0.51 -4.44 -15.75
C TYR A 156 -1.47 -3.32 -15.36
N ALA A 157 -1.84 -3.27 -14.10
CA ALA A 157 -2.69 -2.23 -13.55
C ALA A 157 -2.29 -1.89 -12.10
N GLY A 158 -2.96 -0.91 -11.50
CA GLY A 158 -2.80 -0.60 -10.08
C GLY A 158 -3.53 0.66 -9.69
N THR A 159 -3.81 0.80 -8.41
CA THR A 159 -4.43 1.99 -7.85
C THR A 159 -3.35 3.03 -7.56
N VAL A 160 -3.56 4.25 -8.05
CA VAL A 160 -2.71 5.42 -7.78
C VAL A 160 -3.40 6.29 -6.74
N ASP A 161 -2.64 6.83 -5.80
CA ASP A 161 -3.21 7.66 -4.74
C ASP A 161 -3.72 9.01 -5.28
N LEU A 162 -2.97 9.63 -6.22
CA LEU A 162 -3.36 10.93 -6.78
C LEU A 162 -2.76 11.17 -8.17
N VAL A 163 -3.59 11.69 -9.10
CA VAL A 163 -3.15 12.29 -10.38
C VAL A 163 -3.49 13.78 -10.33
N ALA A 164 -2.48 14.63 -10.40
CA ALA A 164 -2.64 16.07 -10.19
C ALA A 164 -1.64 16.91 -11.00
N ASP A 165 -1.95 18.19 -11.19
CA ASP A 165 -0.98 19.17 -11.66
C ASP A 165 -0.20 19.76 -10.49
N HIS A 166 1.11 19.53 -10.48
CA HIS A 166 2.05 20.12 -9.55
C HIS A 166 2.58 21.45 -10.11
N VAL A 167 2.70 22.49 -9.27
CA VAL A 167 3.13 23.85 -9.68
C VAL A 167 4.44 23.88 -10.48
N GLN A 168 5.36 22.96 -10.21
CA GLN A 168 6.68 22.91 -10.82
C GLN A 168 6.77 21.93 -11.99
N TRP A 169 6.05 20.81 -11.93
CA TRP A 169 6.25 19.66 -12.86
C TRP A 169 5.06 19.42 -13.79
N GLY A 170 3.96 20.18 -13.63
CA GLY A 170 2.72 19.92 -14.40
C GLY A 170 2.05 18.63 -13.95
N ARG A 171 1.39 17.94 -14.89
CA ARG A 171 0.69 16.70 -14.58
C ARG A 171 1.64 15.58 -14.17
N CYS A 172 1.38 15.00 -13.01
CA CYS A 172 2.16 13.91 -12.44
C CYS A 172 1.30 12.94 -11.62
N VAL A 173 1.85 11.77 -11.36
CA VAL A 173 1.33 10.80 -10.39
C VAL A 173 2.02 11.00 -9.06
N ILE A 174 1.25 10.89 -7.99
CA ILE A 174 1.71 11.02 -6.62
C ILE A 174 1.25 9.79 -5.84
N ASP A 175 2.16 9.21 -5.05
CA ASP A 175 1.93 8.03 -4.24
C ASP A 175 2.43 8.29 -2.82
N PHE A 176 1.55 8.15 -1.84
CA PHE A 176 1.84 8.44 -0.46
C PHE A 176 2.43 7.23 0.25
N LYS A 177 3.50 7.46 1.01
CA LYS A 177 4.17 6.40 1.76
C LYS A 177 4.35 6.80 3.22
N THR A 178 3.75 6.04 4.11
CA THR A 178 3.98 6.18 5.54
C THR A 178 5.16 5.32 5.97
N GLN A 179 6.01 5.85 6.83
CA GLN A 179 7.09 5.08 7.45
C GLN A 179 7.40 5.59 8.85
N GLY A 180 7.76 4.68 9.75
CA GLY A 180 8.28 5.04 11.06
C GLY A 180 9.68 5.65 10.91
N VAL A 181 9.81 6.95 11.17
CA VAL A 181 11.07 7.67 11.01
C VAL A 181 11.67 7.96 12.37
N LYS A 182 12.76 7.26 12.72
CA LYS A 182 13.53 7.54 13.95
C LYS A 182 14.62 8.61 13.74
N ARG A 183 15.19 8.74 12.53
CA ARG A 183 16.28 9.67 12.21
C ARG A 183 16.13 10.32 10.83
N LYS A 184 15.94 9.53 9.77
CA LYS A 184 15.85 9.98 8.37
C LYS A 184 14.90 9.07 7.59
N ALA A 185 14.03 9.68 6.77
CA ALA A 185 13.20 8.94 5.82
C ALA A 185 14.09 8.17 4.82
N ARG A 186 13.66 6.96 4.46
CA ARG A 186 14.34 6.13 3.46
C ARG A 186 13.50 6.08 2.20
N PHE A 187 14.15 6.24 1.06
CA PHE A 187 13.55 6.03 -0.25
C PHE A 187 13.99 4.67 -0.78
N TYR A 188 13.04 3.94 -1.38
CA TYR A 188 13.28 2.62 -1.93
C TYR A 188 13.12 2.66 -3.45
N ASP A 189 13.98 1.96 -4.19
CA ASP A 189 13.94 1.89 -5.65
C ASP A 189 12.59 1.39 -6.17
N THR A 190 11.94 0.49 -5.43
CA THR A 190 10.60 -0.01 -5.78
C THR A 190 9.53 1.09 -5.80
N TRP A 191 9.68 2.17 -5.06
CA TRP A 191 8.75 3.30 -5.11
C TRP A 191 8.91 4.10 -6.41
N VAL A 192 10.15 4.32 -6.84
CA VAL A 192 10.44 4.97 -8.12
C VAL A 192 9.91 4.12 -9.28
N GLN A 193 10.11 2.80 -9.21
CA GLN A 193 9.60 1.87 -10.21
C GLN A 193 8.06 1.85 -10.25
N GLN A 194 7.40 1.93 -9.11
CA GLN A 194 5.95 2.02 -8.99
C GLN A 194 5.42 3.29 -9.67
N LEU A 195 6.00 4.45 -9.32
CA LEU A 195 5.63 5.73 -9.92
C LEU A 195 5.87 5.76 -11.44
N ALA A 196 7.00 5.23 -11.91
CA ALA A 196 7.29 5.13 -13.35
C ALA A 196 6.27 4.28 -14.10
N ALA A 197 5.80 3.17 -13.49
CA ALA A 197 4.76 2.35 -14.08
C ALA A 197 3.41 3.09 -14.14
N TYR A 198 3.03 3.81 -13.09
CA TYR A 198 1.80 4.60 -13.08
C TYR A 198 1.85 5.78 -14.05
N GLN A 199 2.99 6.48 -14.13
CA GLN A 199 3.18 7.58 -15.08
C GLN A 199 2.98 7.11 -16.53
N LYS A 200 3.48 5.93 -16.89
CA LYS A 200 3.24 5.33 -18.21
C LYS A 200 1.76 5.05 -18.51
N CYS A 201 0.93 4.80 -17.51
CA CYS A 201 -0.51 4.67 -17.71
C CYS A 201 -1.17 6.03 -18.00
N VAL A 202 -0.68 7.11 -17.40
CA VAL A 202 -1.24 8.47 -17.56
C VAL A 202 -0.82 9.14 -18.86
N GLU A 203 0.44 8.97 -19.26
CA GLU A 203 1.00 9.61 -20.46
C GLU A 203 0.62 8.89 -21.75
N GLY A 204 0.19 7.65 -21.66
CA GLY A 204 0.20 6.73 -22.78
C GLY A 204 1.62 6.32 -23.16
N ASP A 205 1.78 5.28 -23.96
CA ASP A 205 3.11 4.91 -24.43
C ASP A 205 3.47 5.78 -25.65
N PRO A 206 4.54 6.59 -25.58
CA PRO A 206 4.95 7.45 -26.72
C PRO A 206 5.41 6.67 -27.95
N GLY A 207 5.33 5.34 -27.92
CA GLY A 207 5.68 4.43 -29.01
C GLY A 207 4.49 3.86 -29.81
N CYS A 208 3.26 4.35 -29.57
CA CYS A 208 2.06 3.99 -30.33
C CYS A 208 1.61 5.13 -31.24
#